data_fc384af7eca15c59971fbb723fc83bb9
#
_entry.id   fc384af7eca15c59971fbb723fc83bb9
#
_cell.length_a   1.000
_cell.length_b   1.000
_cell.length_c   1.000
_cell.angle_alpha   90.00
_cell.angle_beta   90.00
_cell.angle_gamma   90.00
#
_symmetry.space_group_name_H-M   'P 1'
#
loop_
_entity.id
_entity.type
_entity.pdbx_description
1 polymer ?
#
loop_
_entity_poly.entity_id
_entity_poly.type
_entity_poly.pdbx_seq_one_letter_code
_entity_poly.pdbx_strand_id
1 'polypeptide(L)'
;VLVTDRDAFEKTDDFELAFGNSVIAADGDAWREQRDFLDPFFFARQIQSFLPTMRAQATGAADSFAGGDRIELLPEMKQVTFNILASTLLGLDPDTMSDDLRAAADDLNAYFEPATWALPDWLPMPSRRRFRAAKSTLREEVQSVLAAAADSPAPAAPTADGGSGPPADLVTMLATSLTDDDDGYPRNRTDVVDMLIGLVFAGHETTALALTFTIHSLAEHPEVYRRVEDEIDETLRDDPIEWDHLDDLPLLDRVVDETLRLYPPVHSLPREATRDVAFGDYVVPEGSEVLVGVYSMHHDDRFWADPEAFDPSRWLDRDRSAEAYLPFGAGPRRCLGATFARVEARVVLAELLRRFRFERDGDADLDLSPQMTTQPAGEVPMRVRKR
;
A
#
# COMPACT_ATOMS: atom_id res chain seq x y z
N VAL A 1 3.73 -15.21 16.98
CA VAL A 1 4.58 -14.80 15.84
C VAL A 1 4.66 -13.28 15.76
N LEU A 2 3.57 -12.57 15.53
CA LEU A 2 3.60 -11.13 15.26
C LEU A 2 3.63 -10.24 16.51
N VAL A 3 3.19 -10.72 17.66
CA VAL A 3 3.00 -9.93 18.88
C VAL A 3 3.78 -10.51 20.06
N THR A 4 3.39 -11.69 20.57
CA THR A 4 3.90 -12.23 21.85
C THR A 4 5.34 -12.70 21.74
N ASP A 5 5.64 -13.61 20.78
CA ASP A 5 6.97 -14.21 20.59
C ASP A 5 7.70 -13.64 19.38
N ARG A 6 7.43 -12.37 19.03
CA ARG A 6 7.96 -11.70 17.85
C ARG A 6 9.48 -11.72 17.75
N ASP A 7 10.17 -11.66 18.89
CA ASP A 7 11.63 -11.63 18.95
C ASP A 7 12.26 -13.01 18.67
N ALA A 8 11.42 -14.03 18.47
CA ALA A 8 11.83 -15.37 18.01
C ALA A 8 11.67 -15.53 16.49
N PHE A 9 11.31 -14.47 15.78
CA PHE A 9 11.07 -14.51 14.35
C PHE A 9 11.64 -13.28 13.67
N GLU A 10 12.23 -13.48 12.50
CA GLU A 10 12.76 -12.44 11.63
C GLU A 10 12.18 -12.52 10.22
N LYS A 11 12.55 -11.61 9.35
CA LYS A 11 12.21 -11.66 7.93
C LYS A 11 13.00 -12.75 7.24
N THR A 12 12.41 -13.33 6.18
CA THR A 12 13.16 -14.27 5.33
C THR A 12 14.16 -13.54 4.46
N ASP A 13 15.27 -14.19 4.09
CA ASP A 13 16.36 -13.63 3.27
C ASP A 13 15.89 -13.02 1.93
N ASP A 14 14.79 -13.51 1.38
CA ASP A 14 14.21 -13.00 0.14
C ASP A 14 13.81 -11.53 0.21
N PHE A 15 13.40 -11.04 1.39
CA PHE A 15 13.07 -9.63 1.58
C PHE A 15 14.31 -8.75 1.51
N GLU A 16 15.44 -9.18 2.09
CA GLU A 16 16.71 -8.46 1.99
C GLU A 16 17.20 -8.42 0.53
N LEU A 17 17.12 -9.56 -0.17
CA LEU A 17 17.49 -9.62 -1.58
C LEU A 17 16.65 -8.66 -2.45
N ALA A 18 15.35 -8.58 -2.19
CA ALA A 18 14.44 -7.73 -2.94
C ALA A 18 14.61 -6.24 -2.59
N PHE A 19 14.61 -5.90 -1.30
CA PHE A 19 14.47 -4.53 -0.82
C PHE A 19 15.71 -3.96 -0.12
N GLY A 20 16.83 -4.72 -0.10
CA GLY A 20 18.06 -4.30 0.59
C GLY A 20 17.81 -4.03 2.08
N ASN A 21 18.52 -3.03 2.62
CA ASN A 21 18.35 -2.64 4.02
C ASN A 21 17.21 -1.62 4.21
N SER A 22 16.01 -1.93 3.69
CA SER A 22 14.83 -1.10 3.89
C SER A 22 14.01 -1.54 5.12
N VAL A 23 13.12 -0.69 5.62
CA VAL A 23 12.23 -0.97 6.75
C VAL A 23 11.34 -2.21 6.53
N ILE A 24 11.12 -2.61 5.27
CA ILE A 24 10.38 -3.82 4.91
C ILE A 24 11.17 -5.08 5.21
N ALA A 25 12.48 -5.03 4.97
CA ALA A 25 13.38 -6.18 5.05
C ALA A 25 14.19 -6.22 6.37
N ALA A 26 14.63 -5.07 6.87
CA ALA A 26 15.48 -4.96 8.05
C ALA A 26 14.89 -5.62 9.31
N ASP A 27 15.74 -6.13 10.17
CA ASP A 27 15.40 -6.72 11.47
C ASP A 27 16.14 -6.06 12.64
N GLY A 28 15.74 -6.40 13.85
CA GLY A 28 16.40 -5.98 15.09
C GLY A 28 16.47 -4.47 15.28
N ASP A 29 17.67 -3.97 15.61
CA ASP A 29 17.91 -2.54 15.89
C ASP A 29 17.87 -1.71 14.62
N ALA A 30 18.35 -2.25 13.48
CA ALA A 30 18.29 -1.56 12.20
C ALA A 30 16.85 -1.24 11.80
N TRP A 31 15.93 -2.18 11.98
CA TRP A 31 14.51 -1.94 11.76
C TRP A 31 13.95 -0.87 12.69
N ARG A 32 14.32 -0.87 13.99
CA ARG A 32 13.83 0.13 14.95
C ARG A 32 14.27 1.54 14.57
N GLU A 33 15.55 1.72 14.26
CA GLU A 33 16.12 3.01 13.83
C GLU A 33 15.37 3.56 12.61
N GLN A 34 15.14 2.71 11.61
CA GLN A 34 14.42 3.08 10.40
C GLN A 34 12.95 3.41 10.69
N ARG A 35 12.31 2.61 11.54
CA ARG A 35 10.92 2.82 11.92
C ARG A 35 10.74 4.14 12.67
N ASP A 36 11.58 4.41 13.66
CA ASP A 36 11.56 5.64 14.46
C ASP A 36 11.79 6.87 13.58
N PHE A 37 12.66 6.76 12.57
CA PHE A 37 12.88 7.83 11.59
C PHE A 37 11.66 8.09 10.69
N LEU A 38 10.97 7.04 10.26
CA LEU A 38 9.85 7.14 9.31
C LEU A 38 8.51 7.47 9.98
N ASP A 39 8.26 7.04 11.22
CA ASP A 39 6.97 7.17 11.89
C ASP A 39 6.38 8.59 11.84
N PRO A 40 7.17 9.69 12.02
CA PRO A 40 6.64 11.06 11.94
C PRO A 40 5.95 11.41 10.62
N PHE A 41 6.36 10.82 9.49
CA PHE A 41 5.74 11.07 8.18
C PHE A 41 4.37 10.44 8.03
N PHE A 42 4.07 9.46 8.86
CA PHE A 42 2.81 8.71 8.83
C PHE A 42 1.89 9.05 10.01
N PHE A 43 2.21 10.10 10.78
CA PHE A 43 1.27 10.64 11.77
C PHE A 43 0.07 11.31 11.09
N ALA A 44 -1.10 11.20 11.71
CA ALA A 44 -2.37 11.71 11.16
C ALA A 44 -2.28 13.15 10.65
N ARG A 45 -1.56 14.03 11.36
CA ARG A 45 -1.38 15.42 10.97
C ARG A 45 -0.60 15.58 9.65
N GLN A 46 0.45 14.76 9.45
CA GLN A 46 1.22 14.79 8.22
C GLN A 46 0.37 14.26 7.06
N ILE A 47 -0.36 13.17 7.29
CA ILE A 47 -1.28 12.61 6.29
C ILE A 47 -2.37 13.64 5.92
N GLN A 48 -2.91 14.36 6.90
CA GLN A 48 -3.87 15.45 6.66
C GLN A 48 -3.30 16.52 5.71
N SER A 49 -2.01 16.84 5.84
CA SER A 49 -1.37 17.83 4.95
C SER A 49 -1.22 17.33 3.50
N PHE A 50 -1.25 16.01 3.28
CA PHE A 50 -1.22 15.41 1.95
C PHE A 50 -2.59 15.31 1.27
N LEU A 51 -3.69 15.48 2.02
CA LEU A 51 -5.05 15.33 1.49
C LEU A 51 -5.33 16.21 0.25
N PRO A 52 -4.94 17.49 0.18
CA PRO A 52 -5.12 18.28 -1.03
C PRO A 52 -4.43 17.68 -2.26
N THR A 53 -3.25 17.08 -2.08
CA THR A 53 -2.51 16.40 -3.14
C THR A 53 -3.22 15.10 -3.56
N MET A 54 -3.64 14.26 -2.60
CA MET A 54 -4.41 13.05 -2.88
C MET A 54 -5.67 13.38 -3.69
N ARG A 55 -6.41 14.41 -3.27
CA ARG A 55 -7.61 14.88 -3.95
C ARG A 55 -7.30 15.38 -5.37
N ALA A 56 -6.25 16.16 -5.56
CA ALA A 56 -5.87 16.67 -6.86
C ALA A 56 -5.55 15.53 -7.85
N GLN A 57 -4.82 14.50 -7.40
CA GLN A 57 -4.52 13.34 -8.24
C GLN A 57 -5.77 12.50 -8.55
N ALA A 58 -6.64 12.28 -7.55
CA ALA A 58 -7.91 11.59 -7.76
C ALA A 58 -8.84 12.35 -8.71
N THR A 59 -8.89 13.69 -8.61
CA THR A 59 -9.65 14.55 -9.53
C THR A 59 -9.08 14.49 -10.94
N GLY A 60 -7.74 14.54 -11.09
CA GLY A 60 -7.06 14.40 -12.37
C GLY A 60 -7.37 13.08 -13.06
N ALA A 61 -7.36 11.97 -12.30
CA ALA A 61 -7.78 10.67 -12.81
C ALA A 61 -9.25 10.66 -13.24
N ALA A 62 -10.14 11.23 -12.42
CA ALA A 62 -11.55 11.37 -12.78
C ALA A 62 -11.75 12.23 -14.06
N ASP A 63 -10.92 13.25 -14.26
CA ASP A 63 -10.98 14.10 -15.46
C ASP A 63 -10.51 13.37 -16.74
N SER A 64 -9.69 12.33 -16.61
CA SER A 64 -9.27 11.50 -17.74
C SER A 64 -10.36 10.57 -18.26
N PHE A 65 -11.37 10.24 -17.43
CA PHE A 65 -12.46 9.36 -17.82
C PHE A 65 -13.56 10.10 -18.57
N ALA A 66 -13.99 9.55 -19.72
CA ALA A 66 -15.20 9.97 -20.39
C ALA A 66 -16.35 8.99 -20.14
N GLY A 67 -17.57 9.50 -20.06
CA GLY A 67 -18.74 8.62 -19.87
C GLY A 67 -18.92 7.69 -21.07
N GLY A 68 -18.97 6.39 -20.82
CA GLY A 68 -19.07 5.34 -21.81
C GLY A 68 -17.74 4.63 -22.13
N ASP A 69 -16.64 5.10 -21.56
CA ASP A 69 -15.33 4.46 -21.75
C ASP A 69 -15.34 3.04 -21.18
N ARG A 70 -14.57 2.20 -21.87
CA ARG A 70 -14.13 0.91 -21.34
C ARG A 70 -12.70 1.07 -20.88
N ILE A 71 -12.45 0.76 -19.63
CA ILE A 71 -11.12 0.86 -19.02
C ILE A 71 -10.71 -0.51 -18.45
N GLU A 72 -9.40 -0.69 -18.30
CA GLU A 72 -8.81 -1.73 -17.48
C GLU A 72 -8.52 -1.12 -16.10
N LEU A 73 -9.21 -1.60 -15.05
CA LEU A 73 -9.29 -0.88 -13.78
C LEU A 73 -7.96 -0.84 -13.02
N LEU A 74 -7.24 -1.97 -12.96
CA LEU A 74 -6.01 -2.05 -12.16
C LEU A 74 -4.91 -1.08 -12.63
N PRO A 75 -4.59 -0.96 -13.92
CA PRO A 75 -3.64 0.03 -14.42
C PRO A 75 -4.02 1.47 -14.06
N GLU A 76 -5.30 1.82 -14.16
CA GLU A 76 -5.78 3.16 -13.79
C GLU A 76 -5.57 3.43 -12.29
N MET A 77 -5.90 2.46 -11.44
CA MET A 77 -5.69 2.60 -10.00
C MET A 77 -4.20 2.64 -9.64
N LYS A 78 -3.36 1.87 -10.30
CA LYS A 78 -1.91 1.94 -10.16
C LYS A 78 -1.37 3.33 -10.54
N GLN A 79 -1.85 3.92 -11.61
CA GLN A 79 -1.42 5.27 -11.99
C GLN A 79 -1.78 6.31 -10.93
N VAL A 80 -3.01 6.27 -10.41
CA VAL A 80 -3.47 7.21 -9.37
C VAL A 80 -2.63 7.08 -8.10
N THR A 81 -2.48 5.86 -7.58
CA THR A 81 -1.74 5.62 -6.34
C THR A 81 -0.26 5.95 -6.48
N PHE A 82 0.34 5.65 -7.64
CA PHE A 82 1.72 6.02 -7.92
C PHE A 82 1.90 7.54 -7.95
N ASN A 83 1.00 8.28 -8.61
CA ASN A 83 1.04 9.73 -8.65
C ASN A 83 0.89 10.35 -7.24
N ILE A 84 -0.02 9.80 -6.41
CA ILE A 84 -0.18 10.24 -5.02
C ILE A 84 1.10 10.01 -4.23
N LEU A 85 1.66 8.80 -4.28
CA LEU A 85 2.89 8.45 -3.59
C LEU A 85 4.06 9.34 -4.03
N ALA A 86 4.24 9.51 -5.34
CA ALA A 86 5.30 10.33 -5.91
C ALA A 86 5.20 11.79 -5.45
N SER A 87 3.99 12.36 -5.48
CA SER A 87 3.78 13.76 -5.09
C SER A 87 3.88 13.98 -3.57
N THR A 88 3.49 13.00 -2.75
CA THR A 88 3.41 13.18 -1.29
C THR A 88 4.69 12.77 -0.58
N LEU A 89 5.27 11.63 -0.94
CA LEU A 89 6.45 11.08 -0.28
C LEU A 89 7.75 11.42 -1.00
N LEU A 90 7.73 11.44 -2.35
CA LEU A 90 8.96 11.70 -3.12
C LEU A 90 9.11 13.18 -3.53
N GLY A 91 8.07 14.00 -3.33
CA GLY A 91 8.10 15.42 -3.73
C GLY A 91 8.21 15.62 -5.25
N LEU A 92 7.82 14.61 -6.04
CA LEU A 92 7.89 14.62 -7.49
C LEU A 92 6.59 15.17 -8.10
N ASP A 93 6.73 15.89 -9.20
CA ASP A 93 5.61 16.28 -10.03
C ASP A 93 5.28 15.13 -11.01
N PRO A 94 4.08 14.51 -10.90
CA PRO A 94 3.69 13.39 -11.76
C PRO A 94 3.73 13.70 -13.25
N ASP A 95 3.53 14.96 -13.64
CA ASP A 95 3.55 15.40 -15.04
C ASP A 95 4.97 15.43 -15.64
N THR A 96 5.98 15.46 -14.79
CA THR A 96 7.41 15.48 -15.20
C THR A 96 8.09 14.13 -15.06
N MET A 97 7.41 13.14 -14.46
CA MET A 97 7.99 11.80 -14.26
C MET A 97 8.07 11.02 -15.57
N SER A 98 9.14 10.24 -15.69
CA SER A 98 9.32 9.33 -16.82
C SER A 98 8.38 8.13 -16.73
N ASP A 99 7.90 7.64 -17.87
CA ASP A 99 7.15 6.38 -17.93
C ASP A 99 8.01 5.18 -17.49
N ASP A 100 9.32 5.29 -17.64
CA ASP A 100 10.29 4.26 -17.18
C ASP A 100 10.28 4.08 -15.66
N LEU A 101 10.05 5.16 -14.90
CA LEU A 101 9.96 5.09 -13.43
C LEU A 101 8.71 4.31 -12.99
N ARG A 102 7.55 4.56 -13.63
CA ARG A 102 6.31 3.82 -13.37
C ARG A 102 6.44 2.35 -13.74
N ALA A 103 6.95 2.07 -14.95
CA ALA A 103 7.18 0.70 -15.40
C ALA A 103 8.16 -0.05 -14.48
N ALA A 104 9.19 0.62 -13.98
CA ALA A 104 10.12 0.03 -13.03
C ALA A 104 9.46 -0.28 -11.68
N ALA A 105 8.56 0.56 -11.19
CA ALA A 105 7.82 0.27 -9.95
C ALA A 105 6.93 -1.00 -10.11
N ASP A 106 6.27 -1.16 -11.25
CA ASP A 106 5.49 -2.36 -11.56
C ASP A 106 6.36 -3.61 -11.70
N ASP A 107 7.50 -3.51 -12.38
CA ASP A 107 8.42 -4.62 -12.65
C ASP A 107 9.18 -5.13 -11.40
N LEU A 108 9.13 -4.42 -10.27
CA LEU A 108 9.64 -4.94 -8.99
C LEU A 108 8.93 -6.24 -8.58
N ASN A 109 7.66 -6.41 -8.92
CA ASN A 109 6.92 -7.62 -8.65
C ASN A 109 7.40 -8.85 -9.42
N ALA A 110 8.14 -8.66 -10.51
CA ALA A 110 8.66 -9.77 -11.30
C ALA A 110 9.56 -10.72 -10.50
N TYR A 111 10.17 -10.26 -9.40
CA TYR A 111 10.93 -11.13 -8.50
C TYR A 111 10.06 -12.18 -7.83
N PHE A 112 8.82 -11.84 -7.50
CA PHE A 112 7.88 -12.68 -6.76
C PHE A 112 6.97 -13.54 -7.65
N GLU A 113 7.23 -13.60 -8.95
CA GLU A 113 6.53 -14.53 -9.82
C GLU A 113 6.80 -15.99 -9.39
N PRO A 114 5.77 -16.86 -9.31
CA PRO A 114 5.94 -18.25 -8.82
C PRO A 114 7.05 -19.03 -9.51
N ALA A 115 7.23 -18.82 -10.83
CA ALA A 115 8.29 -19.46 -11.59
C ALA A 115 9.70 -19.01 -11.13
N THR A 116 9.85 -17.81 -10.59
CA THR A 116 11.12 -17.29 -10.08
C THR A 116 11.54 -18.01 -8.81
N TRP A 117 10.60 -18.34 -7.94
CA TRP A 117 10.84 -19.05 -6.67
C TRP A 117 11.02 -20.56 -6.85
N ALA A 118 10.34 -21.15 -7.83
CA ALA A 118 10.41 -22.59 -8.08
C ALA A 118 11.74 -23.04 -8.70
N LEU A 119 12.56 -22.11 -9.21
CA LEU A 119 13.77 -22.44 -9.97
C LEU A 119 15.03 -21.89 -9.29
N PRO A 120 16.16 -22.64 -9.35
CA PRO A 120 17.42 -22.23 -8.72
C PRO A 120 17.91 -20.85 -9.18
N ASP A 121 18.59 -20.11 -8.29
CA ASP A 121 19.03 -18.72 -8.54
C ASP A 121 20.03 -18.55 -9.67
N TRP A 122 20.81 -19.58 -9.96
CA TRP A 122 21.77 -19.56 -11.07
C TRP A 122 21.10 -19.59 -12.45
N LEU A 123 19.79 -19.95 -12.53
CA LEU A 123 19.06 -20.00 -13.81
C LEU A 123 18.70 -18.58 -14.28
N PRO A 124 19.08 -18.18 -15.50
CA PRO A 124 18.76 -16.86 -16.02
C PRO A 124 17.29 -16.77 -16.43
N MET A 125 16.45 -16.28 -15.53
CA MET A 125 15.02 -16.07 -15.76
C MET A 125 14.73 -14.68 -16.33
N PRO A 126 13.73 -14.54 -17.25
CA PRO A 126 13.27 -13.23 -17.72
C PRO A 126 12.77 -12.33 -16.57
N SER A 127 12.04 -12.90 -15.60
CA SER A 127 11.56 -12.19 -14.39
C SER A 127 12.70 -11.62 -13.57
N ARG A 128 13.76 -12.39 -13.32
CA ARG A 128 14.95 -11.89 -12.60
C ARG A 128 15.68 -10.78 -13.34
N ARG A 129 15.66 -10.81 -14.69
CA ARG A 129 16.25 -9.74 -15.51
C ARG A 129 15.41 -8.48 -15.43
N ARG A 130 14.07 -8.59 -15.54
CA ARG A 130 13.14 -7.46 -15.37
C ARG A 130 13.31 -6.82 -14.01
N PHE A 131 13.27 -7.62 -12.94
CA PHE A 131 13.49 -7.14 -11.56
C PHE A 131 14.81 -6.38 -11.40
N ARG A 132 15.95 -6.92 -11.90
CA ARG A 132 17.25 -6.23 -11.79
C ARG A 132 17.28 -4.94 -12.58
N ALA A 133 16.69 -4.91 -13.77
CA ALA A 133 16.58 -3.70 -14.58
C ALA A 133 15.71 -2.65 -13.86
N ALA A 134 14.55 -3.04 -13.35
CA ALA A 134 13.65 -2.20 -12.58
C ALA A 134 14.35 -1.59 -11.35
N LYS A 135 15.04 -2.43 -10.57
CA LYS A 135 15.80 -1.98 -9.39
C LYS A 135 16.93 -1.01 -9.76
N SER A 136 17.57 -1.18 -10.94
CA SER A 136 18.59 -0.25 -11.44
C SER A 136 17.97 1.09 -11.83
N THR A 137 16.88 1.08 -12.60
CA THR A 137 16.16 2.30 -13.01
C THR A 137 15.68 3.09 -11.80
N LEU A 138 14.98 2.42 -10.85
CA LEU A 138 14.54 3.07 -9.62
C LEU A 138 15.70 3.65 -8.81
N ARG A 139 16.83 2.95 -8.73
CA ARG A 139 18.00 3.45 -8.02
C ARG A 139 18.58 4.70 -8.67
N GLU A 140 18.66 4.74 -9.99
CA GLU A 140 19.15 5.90 -10.75
C GLU A 140 18.21 7.10 -10.58
N GLU A 141 16.91 6.89 -10.70
CA GLU A 141 15.89 7.94 -10.54
C GLU A 141 15.87 8.49 -9.10
N VAL A 142 15.85 7.62 -8.10
CA VAL A 142 15.90 8.02 -6.69
C VAL A 142 17.19 8.80 -6.38
N GLN A 143 18.33 8.40 -6.94
CA GLN A 143 19.58 9.14 -6.77
C GLN A 143 19.51 10.52 -7.42
N SER A 144 18.84 10.66 -8.57
CA SER A 144 18.65 11.95 -9.23
C SER A 144 17.76 12.88 -8.37
N VAL A 145 16.66 12.33 -7.83
CA VAL A 145 15.75 13.08 -6.96
C VAL A 145 16.46 13.54 -5.67
N LEU A 146 17.23 12.66 -5.03
CA LEU A 146 18.02 13.00 -3.86
C LEU A 146 19.08 14.08 -4.14
N ALA A 147 19.69 14.07 -5.34
CA ALA A 147 20.64 15.10 -5.72
C ALA A 147 19.96 16.45 -5.90
N ALA A 148 18.79 16.48 -6.54
CA ALA A 148 18.01 17.71 -6.70
C ALA A 148 17.50 18.25 -5.37
N ALA A 149 17.08 17.38 -4.45
CA ALA A 149 16.61 17.75 -3.12
C ALA A 149 17.75 18.34 -2.24
N ALA A 150 18.96 17.84 -2.35
CA ALA A 150 20.12 18.35 -1.60
C ALA A 150 20.48 19.81 -1.95
N ASP A 151 20.13 20.27 -3.16
CA ASP A 151 20.34 21.64 -3.61
C ASP A 151 19.18 22.59 -3.19
N SER A 152 18.13 22.05 -2.58
CA SER A 152 16.96 22.81 -2.14
C SER A 152 17.10 23.24 -0.67
N PRO A 153 16.56 24.41 -0.25
CA PRO A 153 16.60 24.81 1.17
C PRO A 153 15.79 23.81 2.01
N ALA A 154 16.43 23.29 3.06
CA ALA A 154 15.82 22.30 3.94
C ALA A 154 14.49 22.80 4.55
N PRO A 155 13.36 22.10 4.35
CA PRO A 155 12.15 22.36 5.11
C PRO A 155 12.35 21.95 6.56
N ALA A 156 11.61 22.57 7.47
CA ALA A 156 11.61 22.19 8.87
C ALA A 156 11.09 20.76 9.04
N ALA A 157 11.84 19.92 9.76
CA ALA A 157 11.40 18.57 10.11
C ALA A 157 9.99 18.59 10.74
N PRO A 158 9.10 17.62 10.44
CA PRO A 158 7.82 17.52 11.12
C PRO A 158 8.08 17.31 12.62
N THR A 159 7.67 18.28 13.44
CA THR A 159 7.75 18.15 14.89
C THR A 159 6.40 17.72 15.43
N ALA A 160 6.39 16.90 16.49
CA ALA A 160 5.18 16.48 17.17
C ALA A 160 4.33 17.68 17.66
N ASP A 161 4.94 18.86 17.85
CA ASP A 161 4.32 20.09 18.36
C ASP A 161 3.83 21.08 17.29
N GLY A 162 3.97 20.74 16.00
CA GLY A 162 3.32 21.48 14.94
C GLY A 162 3.94 22.78 14.47
N GLY A 163 5.17 22.75 14.05
CA GLY A 163 5.81 23.85 13.32
C GLY A 163 5.02 24.21 12.03
N SER A 164 4.88 25.50 11.76
CA SER A 164 4.08 26.10 10.67
C SER A 164 4.85 26.18 9.33
N GLY A 165 5.53 25.11 8.94
CA GLY A 165 6.19 25.00 7.61
C GLY A 165 5.32 24.19 6.62
N PRO A 166 5.56 24.33 5.30
CA PRO A 166 5.00 23.40 4.33
C PRO A 166 5.42 21.96 4.70
N PRO A 167 4.56 20.94 4.42
CA PRO A 167 4.90 19.56 4.70
C PRO A 167 6.21 19.24 4.00
N ALA A 168 7.20 18.76 4.77
CA ALA A 168 8.43 18.26 4.19
C ALA A 168 8.13 16.95 3.50
N ASP A 169 8.49 16.83 2.21
CA ASP A 169 8.53 15.53 1.59
C ASP A 169 9.66 14.68 2.20
N LEU A 170 9.47 13.37 2.16
CA LEU A 170 10.39 12.42 2.76
C LEU A 170 11.79 12.49 2.11
N VAL A 171 11.85 12.72 0.80
CA VAL A 171 13.12 12.77 0.06
C VAL A 171 13.99 13.95 0.52
N THR A 172 13.37 15.12 0.67
CA THR A 172 14.10 16.31 1.14
C THR A 172 14.65 16.09 2.55
N MET A 173 13.88 15.46 3.44
CA MET A 173 14.38 15.14 4.77
C MET A 173 15.50 14.11 4.77
N LEU A 174 15.37 13.05 3.98
CA LEU A 174 16.42 12.04 3.83
C LEU A 174 17.71 12.65 3.24
N ALA A 175 17.58 13.55 2.25
CA ALA A 175 18.71 14.25 1.69
C ALA A 175 19.41 15.15 2.71
N THR A 176 18.66 15.82 3.56
CA THR A 176 19.18 16.68 4.63
C THR A 176 19.89 15.87 5.71
N SER A 177 19.29 14.75 6.14
CA SER A 177 19.89 13.85 7.15
C SER A 177 21.21 13.23 6.71
N LEU A 178 21.47 13.12 5.40
CA LEU A 178 22.77 12.66 4.89
C LEU A 178 23.91 13.70 5.02
N THR A 179 23.57 14.97 5.28
CA THR A 179 24.55 16.06 5.44
C THR A 179 24.90 16.36 6.89
N ASP A 180 24.10 15.85 7.83
CA ASP A 180 24.36 16.02 9.25
C ASP A 180 25.38 14.97 9.72
N ASP A 181 26.39 15.41 10.52
CA ASP A 181 27.43 14.55 11.11
C ASP A 181 26.91 13.72 12.29
N ASP A 182 25.61 13.37 12.30
CA ASP A 182 24.99 12.55 13.34
C ASP A 182 25.13 11.05 13.00
N ASP A 183 25.52 10.23 14.00
CA ASP A 183 25.63 8.77 13.87
C ASP A 183 24.28 8.05 13.69
N GLY A 184 23.16 8.80 13.48
CA GLY A 184 21.80 8.32 13.32
C GLY A 184 21.51 7.68 11.95
N TYR A 185 20.24 7.25 11.76
CA TYR A 185 19.75 6.78 10.48
C TYR A 185 19.23 7.97 9.64
N PRO A 186 19.45 8.01 8.31
CA PRO A 186 20.19 7.06 7.46
C PRO A 186 21.72 7.24 7.57
N ARG A 187 22.46 6.13 7.54
CA ARG A 187 23.92 6.12 7.71
C ARG A 187 24.68 6.45 6.42
N ASN A 188 24.02 6.20 5.28
CA ASN A 188 24.62 6.42 3.98
C ASN A 188 23.55 6.52 2.88
N ARG A 189 23.98 6.93 1.68
CA ARG A 189 23.10 7.10 0.51
C ARG A 189 22.42 5.80 0.06
N THR A 190 23.04 4.64 0.29
CA THR A 190 22.46 3.34 -0.07
C THR A 190 21.24 3.03 0.81
N ASP A 191 21.31 3.31 2.10
CA ASP A 191 20.18 3.14 3.04
C ASP A 191 18.98 3.96 2.58
N VAL A 192 19.20 5.21 2.16
CA VAL A 192 18.15 6.08 1.64
C VAL A 192 17.53 5.51 0.37
N VAL A 193 18.34 5.06 -0.56
CA VAL A 193 17.87 4.50 -1.83
C VAL A 193 17.06 3.22 -1.60
N ASP A 194 17.56 2.31 -0.78
CA ASP A 194 16.87 1.06 -0.46
C ASP A 194 15.54 1.35 0.28
N MET A 195 15.52 2.33 1.19
CA MET A 195 14.32 2.79 1.87
C MET A 195 13.25 3.29 0.90
N LEU A 196 13.62 4.19 -0.01
CA LEU A 196 12.69 4.78 -0.96
C LEU A 196 12.16 3.74 -1.95
N ILE A 197 13.00 2.82 -2.43
CA ILE A 197 12.55 1.70 -3.27
C ILE A 197 11.55 0.83 -2.52
N GLY A 198 11.81 0.51 -1.25
CA GLY A 198 10.89 -0.25 -0.41
C GLY A 198 9.54 0.45 -0.23
N LEU A 199 9.55 1.77 0.02
CA LEU A 199 8.32 2.56 0.18
C LEU A 199 7.52 2.67 -1.12
N VAL A 200 8.20 2.86 -2.26
CA VAL A 200 7.55 2.85 -3.59
C VAL A 200 6.85 1.51 -3.82
N PHE A 201 7.54 0.41 -3.60
CA PHE A 201 6.94 -0.91 -3.73
C PHE A 201 5.71 -1.09 -2.81
N ALA A 202 5.87 -0.75 -1.51
CA ALA A 202 4.81 -1.00 -0.53
C ALA A 202 3.56 -0.13 -0.73
N GLY A 203 3.74 1.13 -1.13
CA GLY A 203 2.64 2.11 -1.16
C GLY A 203 1.83 2.12 -2.45
N HIS A 204 2.48 1.87 -3.58
CA HIS A 204 1.85 2.00 -4.88
C HIS A 204 0.86 0.86 -5.19
N GLU A 205 1.32 -0.38 -5.18
CA GLU A 205 0.52 -1.50 -5.66
C GLU A 205 -0.57 -1.94 -4.67
N THR A 206 -0.26 -1.96 -3.38
CA THR A 206 -1.20 -2.46 -2.38
C THR A 206 -2.48 -1.62 -2.30
N THR A 207 -2.36 -0.30 -2.39
CA THR A 207 -3.52 0.60 -2.42
C THR A 207 -4.26 0.51 -3.76
N ALA A 208 -3.55 0.37 -4.88
CA ALA A 208 -4.17 0.16 -6.20
C ALA A 208 -5.04 -1.10 -6.23
N LEU A 209 -4.54 -2.19 -5.65
CA LEU A 209 -5.30 -3.44 -5.51
C LEU A 209 -6.53 -3.26 -4.61
N ALA A 210 -6.39 -2.59 -3.47
CA ALA A 210 -7.51 -2.29 -2.59
C ALA A 210 -8.61 -1.48 -3.29
N LEU A 211 -8.23 -0.46 -4.07
CA LEU A 211 -9.15 0.34 -4.89
C LEU A 211 -9.83 -0.50 -5.96
N THR A 212 -9.05 -1.30 -6.69
CA THR A 212 -9.55 -2.18 -7.75
C THR A 212 -10.58 -3.17 -7.22
N PHE A 213 -10.25 -3.86 -6.14
CA PHE A 213 -11.17 -4.82 -5.52
C PHE A 213 -12.40 -4.14 -4.90
N THR A 214 -12.26 -2.92 -4.38
CA THR A 214 -13.40 -2.16 -3.83
C THR A 214 -14.38 -1.77 -4.93
N ILE A 215 -13.91 -1.20 -6.03
CA ILE A 215 -14.76 -0.81 -7.16
C ILE A 215 -15.42 -2.05 -7.79
N HIS A 216 -14.66 -3.15 -7.96
CA HIS A 216 -15.21 -4.41 -8.44
C HIS A 216 -16.31 -4.94 -7.52
N SER A 217 -16.07 -5.01 -6.20
CA SER A 217 -17.05 -5.50 -5.21
C SER A 217 -18.32 -4.65 -5.19
N LEU A 218 -18.19 -3.33 -5.30
CA LEU A 218 -19.33 -2.42 -5.42
C LEU A 218 -20.13 -2.71 -6.69
N ALA A 219 -19.46 -2.93 -7.83
CA ALA A 219 -20.13 -3.24 -9.09
C ALA A 219 -20.91 -4.56 -9.04
N GLU A 220 -20.48 -5.53 -8.23
CA GLU A 220 -21.20 -6.79 -7.98
C GLU A 220 -22.34 -6.66 -6.97
N HIS A 221 -22.36 -5.59 -6.14
CA HIS A 221 -23.34 -5.37 -5.09
C HIS A 221 -24.09 -4.04 -5.25
N PRO A 222 -25.01 -3.91 -6.24
CA PRO A 222 -25.65 -2.65 -6.61
C PRO A 222 -26.40 -1.95 -5.46
N GLU A 223 -26.91 -2.72 -4.49
CA GLU A 223 -27.59 -2.16 -3.31
C GLU A 223 -26.63 -1.44 -2.37
N VAL A 224 -25.43 -2.03 -2.14
CA VAL A 224 -24.36 -1.41 -1.34
C VAL A 224 -23.82 -0.20 -2.10
N TYR A 225 -23.58 -0.35 -3.40
CA TYR A 225 -23.06 0.70 -4.26
C TYR A 225 -23.92 1.96 -4.18
N ARG A 226 -25.25 1.83 -4.40
CA ARG A 226 -26.18 2.96 -4.33
C ARG A 226 -26.12 3.65 -2.97
N ARG A 227 -26.07 2.91 -1.87
CA ARG A 227 -25.97 3.48 -0.52
C ARG A 227 -24.65 4.23 -0.30
N VAL A 228 -23.53 3.78 -0.89
CA VAL A 228 -22.26 4.48 -0.87
C VAL A 228 -22.35 5.77 -1.69
N GLU A 229 -22.97 5.71 -2.87
CA GLU A 229 -23.21 6.90 -3.70
C GLU A 229 -24.05 7.94 -2.94
N ASP A 230 -25.15 7.51 -2.29
CA ASP A 230 -26.02 8.37 -1.48
C ASP A 230 -25.24 9.00 -0.30
N GLU A 231 -24.43 8.22 0.43
CA GLU A 231 -23.58 8.72 1.53
C GLU A 231 -22.60 9.79 1.04
N ILE A 232 -21.90 9.54 -0.08
CA ILE A 232 -20.95 10.50 -0.67
C ILE A 232 -21.68 11.79 -1.10
N ASP A 233 -22.83 11.70 -1.76
CA ASP A 233 -23.60 12.84 -2.22
C ASP A 233 -24.15 13.69 -1.06
N GLU A 234 -24.63 13.04 0.01
CA GLU A 234 -25.13 13.72 1.21
C GLU A 234 -24.00 14.43 1.98
N THR A 235 -22.81 13.78 2.06
CA THR A 235 -21.66 14.30 2.79
C THR A 235 -20.95 15.42 2.03
N LEU A 236 -20.61 15.18 0.77
CA LEU A 236 -19.78 16.13 0.00
C LEU A 236 -20.61 17.19 -0.71
N ARG A 237 -21.84 16.86 -1.15
CA ARG A 237 -22.64 17.75 -2.03
C ARG A 237 -21.80 18.21 -3.23
N ASP A 238 -21.58 19.51 -3.34
CA ASP A 238 -20.74 20.13 -4.38
C ASP A 238 -19.32 20.48 -3.87
N ASP A 239 -19.04 20.28 -2.58
CA ASP A 239 -17.77 20.64 -1.98
C ASP A 239 -16.69 19.56 -2.26
N PRO A 240 -15.41 19.95 -2.37
CA PRO A 240 -14.31 19.01 -2.45
C PRO A 240 -14.18 18.24 -1.13
N ILE A 241 -13.71 16.98 -1.21
CA ILE A 241 -13.44 16.21 0.01
C ILE A 241 -12.35 16.86 0.85
N GLU A 242 -12.62 17.03 2.15
CA GLU A 242 -11.73 17.56 3.15
C GLU A 242 -11.57 16.54 4.30
N TRP A 243 -10.61 16.77 5.19
CA TRP A 243 -10.29 15.82 6.27
C TRP A 243 -11.49 15.47 7.16
N ASP A 244 -12.29 16.47 7.53
CA ASP A 244 -13.43 16.29 8.41
C ASP A 244 -14.55 15.45 7.76
N HIS A 245 -14.66 15.46 6.43
CA HIS A 245 -15.62 14.63 5.70
C HIS A 245 -15.31 13.13 5.81
N LEU A 246 -14.06 12.74 6.09
CA LEU A 246 -13.69 11.33 6.20
C LEU A 246 -14.41 10.60 7.34
N ASP A 247 -14.73 11.29 8.43
CA ASP A 247 -15.48 10.72 9.56
C ASP A 247 -16.99 10.59 9.24
N ASP A 248 -17.48 11.36 8.27
CA ASP A 248 -18.86 11.38 7.81
C ASP A 248 -19.12 10.39 6.64
N LEU A 249 -18.13 9.55 6.28
CA LEU A 249 -18.23 8.48 5.28
C LEU A 249 -18.08 7.07 5.91
N PRO A 250 -18.88 6.73 6.93
CA PRO A 250 -18.72 5.47 7.67
C PRO A 250 -19.08 4.22 6.87
N LEU A 251 -19.97 4.29 5.87
CA LEU A 251 -20.27 3.14 5.01
C LEU A 251 -19.15 2.89 4.03
N LEU A 252 -18.60 3.93 3.44
CA LEU A 252 -17.42 3.82 2.56
C LEU A 252 -16.22 3.21 3.31
N ASP A 253 -15.96 3.63 4.57
CA ASP A 253 -14.91 3.05 5.42
C ASP A 253 -15.15 1.54 5.66
N ARG A 254 -16.39 1.14 5.96
CA ARG A 254 -16.75 -0.28 6.12
C ARG A 254 -16.65 -1.09 4.83
N VAL A 255 -16.97 -0.49 3.69
CA VAL A 255 -16.78 -1.10 2.36
C VAL A 255 -15.32 -1.39 2.10
N VAL A 256 -14.41 -0.45 2.41
CA VAL A 256 -12.97 -0.64 2.31
C VAL A 256 -12.50 -1.76 3.25
N ASP A 257 -12.96 -1.77 4.51
CA ASP A 257 -12.62 -2.82 5.47
C ASP A 257 -13.08 -4.22 4.98
N GLU A 258 -14.29 -4.33 4.44
CA GLU A 258 -14.80 -5.61 3.93
C GLU A 258 -14.05 -6.07 2.68
N THR A 259 -13.69 -5.13 1.81
CA THR A 259 -12.85 -5.44 0.67
C THR A 259 -11.47 -5.96 1.10
N LEU A 260 -10.82 -5.28 2.07
CA LEU A 260 -9.53 -5.72 2.62
C LEU A 260 -9.61 -7.06 3.36
N ARG A 261 -10.78 -7.44 3.86
CA ARG A 261 -11.01 -8.77 4.41
C ARG A 261 -11.08 -9.83 3.32
N LEU A 262 -11.91 -9.63 2.30
CA LEU A 262 -12.12 -10.60 1.21
C LEU A 262 -10.92 -10.68 0.28
N TYR A 263 -10.30 -9.54 -0.01
CA TYR A 263 -9.21 -9.40 -0.98
C TYR A 263 -8.01 -8.69 -0.35
N PRO A 264 -7.37 -9.26 0.70
CA PRO A 264 -6.22 -8.61 1.31
C PRO A 264 -5.08 -8.52 0.30
N PRO A 265 -4.57 -7.31 -0.03
CA PRO A 265 -3.44 -7.18 -0.95
C PRO A 265 -2.21 -7.97 -0.49
N VAL A 266 -1.98 -8.06 0.81
CA VAL A 266 -0.95 -8.92 1.41
C VAL A 266 -1.63 -10.14 2.02
N HIS A 267 -1.65 -11.24 1.28
CA HIS A 267 -2.38 -12.45 1.66
C HIS A 267 -1.67 -13.30 2.74
N SER A 268 -0.38 -13.08 2.94
CA SER A 268 0.43 -13.84 3.89
C SER A 268 1.64 -13.04 4.38
N LEU A 269 2.13 -13.37 5.59
CA LEU A 269 3.28 -12.73 6.21
C LEU A 269 4.32 -13.79 6.57
N PRO A 270 5.36 -13.99 5.74
CA PRO A 270 6.41 -14.96 6.01
C PRO A 270 7.33 -14.45 7.13
N ARG A 271 7.83 -15.42 7.94
CA ARG A 271 8.81 -15.23 9.00
C ARG A 271 9.71 -16.46 9.07
N GLU A 272 10.92 -16.29 9.54
CA GLU A 272 11.83 -17.37 9.90
C GLU A 272 12.01 -17.43 11.42
N ALA A 273 12.01 -18.63 11.98
CA ALA A 273 12.22 -18.84 13.40
C ALA A 273 13.72 -18.75 13.73
N THR A 274 14.13 -17.85 14.63
CA THR A 274 15.53 -17.66 15.06
C THR A 274 15.95 -18.60 16.19
N ARG A 275 15.01 -19.38 16.72
CA ARG A 275 15.18 -20.40 17.76
C ARG A 275 13.98 -21.33 17.76
N ASP A 276 14.09 -22.46 18.48
CA ASP A 276 12.94 -23.34 18.71
C ASP A 276 11.81 -22.58 19.43
N VAL A 277 10.59 -22.64 18.91
CA VAL A 277 9.40 -21.97 19.46
C VAL A 277 8.28 -22.98 19.70
N ALA A 278 7.75 -23.02 20.90
CA ALA A 278 6.60 -23.87 21.24
C ALA A 278 5.28 -23.22 20.80
N PHE A 279 4.47 -23.96 20.06
CA PHE A 279 3.10 -23.61 19.65
C PHE A 279 2.13 -24.68 20.18
N GLY A 280 1.56 -24.48 21.36
CA GLY A 280 0.75 -25.49 22.00
C GLY A 280 1.56 -26.80 22.21
N ASP A 281 1.11 -27.86 21.58
CA ASP A 281 1.77 -29.19 21.65
C ASP A 281 2.85 -29.40 20.56
N TYR A 282 3.10 -28.40 19.72
CA TYR A 282 4.07 -28.44 18.63
C TYR A 282 5.29 -27.59 18.95
N VAL A 283 6.41 -27.95 18.34
CA VAL A 283 7.64 -27.14 18.33
C VAL A 283 7.95 -26.75 16.88
N VAL A 284 8.12 -25.46 16.64
CA VAL A 284 8.68 -24.93 15.39
C VAL A 284 10.19 -24.84 15.59
N PRO A 285 11.00 -25.65 14.87
CA PRO A 285 12.46 -25.62 15.00
C PRO A 285 13.05 -24.28 14.50
N GLU A 286 14.23 -23.94 15.02
CA GLU A 286 15.08 -22.88 14.47
C GLU A 286 15.30 -23.06 12.96
N GLY A 287 15.29 -21.96 12.20
CA GLY A 287 15.44 -21.95 10.74
C GLY A 287 14.17 -22.38 9.99
N SER A 288 13.06 -22.65 10.70
CA SER A 288 11.78 -22.97 10.03
C SER A 288 11.10 -21.70 9.52
N GLU A 289 10.66 -21.74 8.28
CA GLU A 289 9.77 -20.69 7.74
C GLU A 289 8.34 -20.88 8.29
N VAL A 290 7.75 -19.79 8.77
CA VAL A 290 6.39 -19.73 9.30
C VAL A 290 5.59 -18.72 8.47
N LEU A 291 4.52 -19.19 7.84
CA LEU A 291 3.64 -18.34 7.06
C LEU A 291 2.38 -17.99 7.85
N VAL A 292 2.20 -16.73 8.20
CA VAL A 292 0.95 -16.24 8.79
C VAL A 292 -0.04 -15.96 7.66
N GLY A 293 -1.02 -16.86 7.49
CA GLY A 293 -2.00 -16.79 6.38
C GLY A 293 -3.08 -15.76 6.64
N VAL A 294 -2.91 -14.52 6.19
CA VAL A 294 -3.89 -13.43 6.34
C VAL A 294 -5.18 -13.78 5.61
N TYR A 295 -5.09 -14.17 4.34
CA TYR A 295 -6.24 -14.59 3.54
C TYR A 295 -7.02 -15.72 4.22
N SER A 296 -6.33 -16.76 4.66
CA SER A 296 -6.97 -17.90 5.34
C SER A 296 -7.67 -17.50 6.63
N MET A 297 -7.10 -16.59 7.42
CA MET A 297 -7.72 -16.08 8.65
C MET A 297 -8.96 -15.23 8.34
N HIS A 298 -8.91 -14.45 7.27
CA HIS A 298 -10.01 -13.60 6.86
C HIS A 298 -11.20 -14.38 6.26
N HIS A 299 -10.99 -15.64 5.83
CA HIS A 299 -12.01 -16.54 5.26
C HIS A 299 -12.36 -17.72 6.17
N ASP A 300 -11.91 -17.70 7.42
CA ASP A 300 -12.16 -18.77 8.37
C ASP A 300 -13.52 -18.60 9.03
N ASP A 301 -14.41 -19.59 8.87
CA ASP A 301 -15.78 -19.60 9.41
C ASP A 301 -15.85 -19.64 10.94
N ARG A 302 -14.74 -19.96 11.60
CA ARG A 302 -14.61 -19.87 13.07
C ARG A 302 -14.64 -18.42 13.56
N PHE A 303 -14.23 -17.46 12.73
CA PHE A 303 -14.14 -16.03 13.05
C PHE A 303 -15.18 -15.18 12.31
N TRP A 304 -15.58 -15.61 11.10
CA TRP A 304 -16.42 -14.83 10.21
C TRP A 304 -17.66 -15.61 9.80
N ALA A 305 -18.85 -15.10 10.13
CA ALA A 305 -20.08 -15.67 9.60
C ALA A 305 -20.18 -15.38 8.09
N ASP A 306 -20.51 -16.40 7.29
CA ASP A 306 -20.57 -16.31 5.83
C ASP A 306 -19.33 -15.64 5.24
N PRO A 307 -18.12 -16.26 5.43
CA PRO A 307 -16.84 -15.61 5.17
C PRO A 307 -16.66 -15.18 3.71
N GLU A 308 -17.32 -15.82 2.76
CA GLU A 308 -17.26 -15.47 1.33
C GLU A 308 -18.22 -14.34 0.93
N ALA A 309 -19.14 -13.95 1.81
CA ALA A 309 -20.10 -12.90 1.52
C ALA A 309 -19.48 -11.51 1.72
N PHE A 310 -19.71 -10.61 0.75
CA PHE A 310 -19.39 -9.19 0.87
C PHE A 310 -20.49 -8.49 1.67
N ASP A 311 -20.24 -8.29 2.94
CA ASP A 311 -21.18 -7.67 3.88
C ASP A 311 -20.52 -6.57 4.73
N PRO A 312 -20.54 -5.31 4.27
CA PRO A 312 -20.00 -4.20 5.06
C PRO A 312 -20.70 -3.94 6.39
N SER A 313 -21.88 -4.55 6.62
CA SER A 313 -22.61 -4.38 7.88
C SER A 313 -21.95 -5.10 9.05
N ARG A 314 -21.12 -6.12 8.80
CA ARG A 314 -20.35 -6.82 9.84
C ARG A 314 -19.40 -5.90 10.61
N TRP A 315 -19.04 -4.77 10.04
CA TRP A 315 -18.16 -3.76 10.67
C TRP A 315 -18.90 -2.77 11.59
N LEU A 316 -20.22 -2.92 11.75
CA LEU A 316 -20.97 -2.16 12.75
C LEU A 316 -20.64 -2.57 14.18
N ASP A 317 -20.19 -3.83 14.38
CA ASP A 317 -19.78 -4.39 15.67
C ASP A 317 -18.29 -4.79 15.57
N ARG A 318 -17.39 -3.79 15.76
CA ARG A 318 -15.94 -3.96 15.56
C ARG A 318 -15.27 -4.91 16.55
N ASP A 319 -15.90 -5.22 17.69
CA ASP A 319 -15.26 -6.00 18.75
C ASP A 319 -15.12 -7.50 18.41
N ARG A 320 -15.92 -8.00 17.47
CA ARG A 320 -15.98 -9.45 17.15
C ARG A 320 -14.89 -9.94 16.21
N SER A 321 -14.24 -9.03 15.48
CA SER A 321 -13.33 -9.40 14.37
C SER A 321 -11.89 -8.97 14.58
N ALA A 322 -11.57 -8.24 15.66
CA ALA A 322 -10.28 -7.59 15.84
C ALA A 322 -9.08 -8.57 15.83
N GLU A 323 -9.25 -9.78 16.36
CA GLU A 323 -8.16 -10.77 16.45
C GLU A 323 -7.86 -11.48 15.12
N ALA A 324 -8.87 -11.63 14.24
CA ALA A 324 -8.73 -12.32 12.96
C ALA A 324 -8.64 -11.38 11.74
N TYR A 325 -8.63 -10.05 11.95
CA TYR A 325 -8.55 -9.04 10.89
C TYR A 325 -7.18 -8.38 10.85
N LEU A 326 -6.36 -8.79 9.91
CA LEU A 326 -4.95 -8.42 9.81
C LEU A 326 -4.54 -7.82 8.44
N PRO A 327 -5.33 -6.95 7.79
CA PRO A 327 -5.01 -6.46 6.45
C PRO A 327 -3.72 -5.64 6.42
N PHE A 328 -3.33 -5.07 7.56
CA PHE A 328 -2.11 -4.29 7.75
C PHE A 328 -1.10 -5.00 8.67
N GLY A 329 -1.27 -6.30 8.90
CA GLY A 329 -0.49 -7.05 9.88
C GLY A 329 -0.80 -6.64 11.33
N ALA A 330 0.06 -7.06 12.25
CA ALA A 330 -0.10 -6.80 13.68
C ALA A 330 1.24 -6.60 14.39
N GLY A 331 1.16 -6.12 15.64
CA GLY A 331 2.32 -5.89 16.49
C GLY A 331 3.15 -4.69 16.04
N PRO A 332 4.41 -4.58 16.48
CA PRO A 332 5.28 -3.44 16.14
C PRO A 332 5.58 -3.31 14.66
N ARG A 333 5.56 -4.43 13.91
CA ARG A 333 5.78 -4.46 12.46
C ARG A 333 4.48 -4.26 11.65
N ARG A 334 3.42 -3.78 12.30
CA ARG A 334 2.20 -3.37 11.58
C ARG A 334 2.56 -2.33 10.51
N CYS A 335 1.87 -2.37 9.40
CA CYS A 335 2.08 -1.47 8.27
C CYS A 335 2.20 0.00 8.73
N LEU A 336 3.31 0.62 8.35
CA LEU A 336 3.60 2.03 8.63
C LEU A 336 2.57 2.95 7.97
N GLY A 337 2.23 2.65 6.70
CA GLY A 337 1.31 3.41 5.89
C GLY A 337 -0.18 3.08 6.08
N ALA A 338 -0.57 2.34 7.14
CA ALA A 338 -1.96 1.89 7.29
C ALA A 338 -2.98 3.04 7.30
N THR A 339 -2.68 4.14 7.99
CA THR A 339 -3.55 5.33 8.01
C THR A 339 -3.51 6.07 6.68
N PHE A 340 -2.33 6.20 6.07
CA PHE A 340 -2.16 6.82 4.76
C PHE A 340 -2.99 6.09 3.71
N ALA A 341 -2.85 4.76 3.59
CA ALA A 341 -3.58 3.94 2.63
C ALA A 341 -5.11 4.01 2.81
N ARG A 342 -5.59 4.05 4.06
CA ARG A 342 -7.03 4.20 4.35
C ARG A 342 -7.58 5.57 3.96
N VAL A 343 -6.81 6.63 4.21
CA VAL A 343 -7.18 8.00 3.80
C VAL A 343 -7.16 8.10 2.28
N GLU A 344 -6.08 7.66 1.66
CA GLU A 344 -5.92 7.63 0.21
C GLU A 344 -7.07 6.89 -0.47
N ALA A 345 -7.38 5.67 -0.02
CA ALA A 345 -8.45 4.87 -0.61
C ALA A 345 -9.81 5.59 -0.52
N ARG A 346 -10.15 6.17 0.64
CA ARG A 346 -11.42 6.89 0.80
C ARG A 346 -11.48 8.16 -0.05
N VAL A 347 -10.40 8.92 -0.14
CA VAL A 347 -10.33 10.13 -0.97
C VAL A 347 -10.48 9.78 -2.44
N VAL A 348 -9.74 8.78 -2.93
CA VAL A 348 -9.81 8.36 -4.34
C VAL A 348 -11.20 7.81 -4.67
N LEU A 349 -11.74 6.91 -3.85
CA LEU A 349 -13.08 6.35 -4.06
C LEU A 349 -14.16 7.43 -4.04
N ALA A 350 -14.14 8.35 -3.05
CA ALA A 350 -15.12 9.41 -2.98
C ALA A 350 -15.09 10.32 -4.21
N GLU A 351 -13.88 10.72 -4.69
CA GLU A 351 -13.72 11.55 -5.88
C GLU A 351 -14.14 10.85 -7.17
N LEU A 352 -13.88 9.55 -7.31
CA LEU A 352 -14.29 8.77 -8.47
C LEU A 352 -15.79 8.48 -8.46
N LEU A 353 -16.32 7.98 -7.32
CA LEU A 353 -17.70 7.51 -7.21
C LEU A 353 -18.74 8.64 -7.18
N ARG A 354 -18.37 9.87 -6.77
CA ARG A 354 -19.27 11.01 -6.89
C ARG A 354 -19.51 11.45 -8.34
N ARG A 355 -18.61 11.13 -9.26
CA ARG A 355 -18.66 11.56 -10.67
C ARG A 355 -19.02 10.46 -11.63
N PHE A 356 -18.64 9.22 -11.29
CA PHE A 356 -18.78 8.07 -12.15
C PHE A 356 -19.32 6.85 -11.40
N ARG A 357 -20.06 6.03 -12.14
CA ARG A 357 -20.42 4.69 -11.76
C ARG A 357 -19.63 3.72 -12.63
N PHE A 358 -18.98 2.76 -12.00
CA PHE A 358 -18.24 1.69 -12.66
C PHE A 358 -19.12 0.44 -12.73
N GLU A 359 -19.30 -0.10 -13.93
CA GLU A 359 -20.04 -1.32 -14.18
C GLU A 359 -19.12 -2.36 -14.75
N ARG A 360 -19.28 -3.62 -14.39
CA ARG A 360 -18.49 -4.71 -14.98
C ARG A 360 -18.75 -4.77 -16.50
N ASP A 361 -17.67 -4.94 -17.27
CA ASP A 361 -17.75 -5.13 -18.72
C ASP A 361 -17.44 -6.59 -19.07
N GLY A 362 -18.34 -7.49 -18.67
CA GLY A 362 -18.28 -8.94 -18.84
C GLY A 362 -18.85 -9.69 -17.65
N ASP A 363 -19.04 -11.00 -17.85
CA ASP A 363 -19.61 -11.91 -16.84
C ASP A 363 -18.54 -12.79 -16.16
N ALA A 364 -17.24 -12.57 -16.45
CA ALA A 364 -16.17 -13.36 -15.87
C ALA A 364 -16.04 -13.06 -14.36
N ASP A 365 -15.91 -14.11 -13.55
CA ASP A 365 -15.60 -13.98 -12.14
C ASP A 365 -14.19 -13.42 -11.94
N LEU A 366 -13.97 -12.77 -10.81
CA LEU A 366 -12.66 -12.27 -10.43
C LEU A 366 -11.81 -13.41 -9.87
N ASP A 367 -11.01 -14.04 -10.73
CA ASP A 367 -10.02 -15.00 -10.27
C ASP A 367 -8.82 -14.31 -9.65
N LEU A 368 -8.25 -14.90 -8.59
CA LEU A 368 -7.10 -14.36 -7.88
C LEU A 368 -5.82 -15.14 -8.21
N SER A 369 -4.73 -14.41 -8.36
CA SER A 369 -3.38 -14.94 -8.53
C SER A 369 -2.51 -14.51 -7.34
N PRO A 370 -2.19 -15.41 -6.41
CA PRO A 370 -1.30 -15.09 -5.30
C PRO A 370 0.15 -14.98 -5.81
N GLN A 371 0.70 -13.78 -5.68
CA GLN A 371 2.11 -13.46 -5.88
C GLN A 371 2.66 -12.91 -4.56
N MET A 372 3.55 -11.90 -4.57
CA MET A 372 3.85 -11.14 -3.34
C MET A 372 2.59 -10.46 -2.79
N THR A 373 1.77 -9.97 -3.70
CA THR A 373 0.45 -9.41 -3.43
C THR A 373 -0.64 -10.28 -4.08
N THR A 374 -1.87 -10.15 -3.61
CA THR A 374 -3.04 -10.78 -4.24
C THR A 374 -3.41 -10.00 -5.50
N GLN A 375 -3.10 -10.55 -6.66
CA GLN A 375 -3.40 -9.95 -7.96
C GLN A 375 -4.71 -10.52 -8.53
N PRO A 376 -5.46 -9.76 -9.36
CA PRO A 376 -6.36 -10.39 -10.32
C PRO A 376 -5.58 -11.31 -11.26
N ALA A 377 -6.11 -12.50 -11.55
CA ALA A 377 -5.49 -13.44 -12.48
C ALA A 377 -5.57 -12.99 -13.95
N GLY A 378 -6.41 -12.01 -14.23
CA GLY A 378 -6.63 -11.43 -15.57
C GLY A 378 -6.98 -9.94 -15.49
N GLU A 379 -7.43 -9.42 -16.62
CA GLU A 379 -7.93 -8.04 -16.70
C GLU A 379 -9.20 -7.85 -15.84
N VAL A 380 -9.40 -6.63 -15.32
CA VAL A 380 -10.61 -6.21 -14.61
C VAL A 380 -11.32 -5.12 -15.42
N PRO A 381 -11.97 -5.49 -16.55
CA PRO A 381 -12.56 -4.53 -17.46
C PRO A 381 -13.82 -3.90 -16.85
N MET A 382 -13.87 -2.58 -16.88
CA MET A 382 -14.99 -1.79 -16.39
C MET A 382 -15.50 -0.83 -17.45
N ARG A 383 -16.81 -0.61 -17.42
CA ARG A 383 -17.48 0.45 -18.17
C ARG A 383 -17.76 1.62 -17.27
N VAL A 384 -17.23 2.78 -17.62
CA VAL A 384 -17.41 4.02 -16.86
C VAL A 384 -18.68 4.72 -17.31
N ARG A 385 -19.60 5.01 -16.39
CA ARG A 385 -20.80 5.82 -16.64
C ARG A 385 -20.74 7.10 -15.83
N LYS A 386 -20.99 8.21 -16.48
CA LYS A 386 -21.12 9.50 -15.79
C LYS A 386 -22.43 9.53 -14.99
N ARG A 387 -22.34 10.00 -13.75
CA ARG A 387 -23.46 10.23 -12.86
C ARG A 387 -24.12 11.57 -13.10
#